data_d49a490e2781afff709ef96d002c4003
#
_entry.id   d49a490e2781afff709ef96d002c4003
#
_cell.length_a   1.000
_cell.length_b   1.000
_cell.length_c   1.000
_cell.angle_alpha   90.00
_cell.angle_beta   90.00
_cell.angle_gamma   90.00
#
_symmetry.space_group_name_H-M   'P 1'
#
loop_
_entity.id
_entity.type
_entity.pdbx_description
1 polymer ?
#
loop_
_entity_poly.entity_id
_entity_poly.type
_entity_poly.pdbx_seq_one_letter_code
_entity_poly.pdbx_strand_id
1 'polypeptide(L)'
;MIRPSISISLCSVLALLLGELSQADNPEFAARMDVFITADQPIIRLEPFVAKHPEITLRIHSLDAIENLENELSKGLPGDPSEAKRLALTRLKQLSKDKRAQLEHAAASIATALRYGVMKYPAILFDNDFVVYGLSDPFRALEHYRRWRLAETS
;
A
#
# COMPACT_ATOMS: atom_id res chain seq x y z
N MET A 1 31.07 -63.00 8.98
CA MET A 1 31.04 -61.49 8.87
C MET A 1 29.89 -61.13 7.98
N ILE A 2 28.76 -60.76 8.54
CA ILE A 2 27.52 -60.41 7.82
C ILE A 2 27.37 -58.89 7.89
N ARG A 3 27.40 -58.23 6.74
CA ARG A 3 27.15 -56.78 6.62
C ARG A 3 25.63 -56.56 6.47
N PRO A 4 24.98 -55.73 7.28
CA PRO A 4 23.60 -55.37 7.04
C PRO A 4 23.53 -54.28 5.94
N SER A 5 22.81 -54.55 4.88
CA SER A 5 22.39 -53.54 3.86
C SER A 5 21.32 -52.66 4.47
N ILE A 6 21.64 -51.37 4.61
CA ILE A 6 20.65 -50.34 4.97
C ILE A 6 19.97 -49.89 3.68
N SER A 7 18.80 -50.46 3.40
CA SER A 7 17.88 -49.94 2.38
C SER A 7 17.15 -48.70 2.95
N ILE A 8 17.68 -47.53 2.68
CA ILE A 8 16.94 -46.28 2.92
C ILE A 8 15.89 -46.17 1.86
N SER A 9 14.63 -46.36 2.25
CA SER A 9 13.48 -46.25 1.36
C SER A 9 13.34 -44.81 0.81
N LEU A 10 13.51 -44.66 -0.49
CA LEU A 10 13.43 -43.41 -1.25
C LEU A 10 12.04 -42.71 -1.16
N CYS A 11 11.03 -43.42 -0.62
CA CYS A 11 9.68 -42.87 -0.42
C CYS A 11 9.54 -41.91 0.77
N SER A 12 10.46 -41.97 1.77
CA SER A 12 10.32 -41.08 2.95
C SER A 12 10.85 -39.67 2.73
N VAL A 13 11.66 -39.43 1.70
CA VAL A 13 12.23 -38.11 1.43
C VAL A 13 11.28 -37.28 0.55
N LEU A 14 10.41 -37.91 -0.24
CA LEU A 14 9.47 -37.22 -1.12
C LEU A 14 8.26 -36.62 -0.37
N ALA A 15 7.93 -37.17 0.81
CA ALA A 15 6.80 -36.66 1.61
C ALA A 15 7.10 -35.39 2.40
N LEU A 16 8.39 -35.01 2.58
CA LEU A 16 8.81 -33.82 3.30
C LEU A 16 8.89 -32.56 2.41
N LEU A 17 8.86 -32.73 1.07
CA LEU A 17 8.93 -31.61 0.11
C LEU A 17 7.55 -31.12 -0.37
N LEU A 18 6.46 -31.77 0.03
CA LEU A 18 5.08 -31.37 -0.35
C LEU A 18 4.35 -30.57 0.75
N GLY A 19 5.02 -30.27 1.85
CA GLY A 19 4.42 -29.59 3.00
C GLY A 19 4.44 -28.05 2.97
N GLU A 20 5.08 -27.39 1.98
CA GLU A 20 5.24 -25.93 1.99
C GLU A 20 4.45 -25.18 0.89
N LEU A 21 3.50 -25.82 0.24
CA LEU A 21 2.74 -25.21 -0.87
C LEU A 21 1.26 -25.00 -0.53
N SER A 22 0.90 -24.58 0.69
CA SER A 22 -0.51 -24.30 0.97
C SER A 22 -0.75 -23.29 2.08
N GLN A 23 -0.11 -22.10 2.00
CA GLN A 23 -0.51 -20.94 2.81
C GLN A 23 -0.90 -19.71 1.97
N ALA A 24 -1.03 -19.84 0.66
CA ALA A 24 -1.22 -18.70 -0.24
C ALA A 24 -2.67 -18.39 -0.62
N ASP A 25 -3.65 -19.20 -0.26
CA ASP A 25 -5.04 -18.98 -0.71
C ASP A 25 -6.08 -19.30 0.37
N ASN A 26 -6.03 -18.59 1.49
CA ASN A 26 -7.22 -18.50 2.32
C ASN A 26 -8.06 -17.31 1.78
N PRO A 27 -9.19 -17.55 1.09
CA PRO A 27 -10.00 -16.49 0.47
C PRO A 27 -10.59 -15.51 1.49
N GLU A 28 -10.45 -15.79 2.77
CA GLU A 28 -10.98 -14.99 3.86
C GLU A 28 -10.05 -13.83 4.27
N PHE A 29 -8.76 -13.86 3.92
CA PHE A 29 -7.78 -12.88 4.39
C PHE A 29 -7.11 -12.13 3.23
N ALA A 30 -7.22 -10.80 3.27
CA ALA A 30 -6.36 -9.94 2.48
C ALA A 30 -4.92 -10.01 3.03
N ALA A 31 -3.93 -10.21 2.16
CA ALA A 31 -2.52 -10.15 2.56
C ALA A 31 -2.00 -8.71 2.58
N ARG A 32 -2.56 -7.84 1.74
CA ARG A 32 -2.15 -6.43 1.62
C ARG A 32 -3.33 -5.48 1.45
N MET A 33 -3.20 -4.31 2.06
CA MET A 33 -4.16 -3.22 1.95
C MET A 33 -3.42 -1.91 1.68
N ASP A 34 -3.64 -1.32 0.51
CA ASP A 34 -3.15 -0.01 0.13
C ASP A 34 -4.28 1.02 0.29
N VAL A 35 -4.08 2.04 1.12
CA VAL A 35 -5.07 3.06 1.45
C VAL A 35 -4.66 4.38 0.83
N PHE A 36 -5.48 4.91 -0.06
CA PHE A 36 -5.27 6.19 -0.74
C PHE A 36 -6.16 7.26 -0.12
N ILE A 37 -5.54 8.27 0.46
CA ILE A 37 -6.21 9.34 1.21
C ILE A 37 -5.65 10.71 0.85
N THR A 38 -6.43 11.73 1.21
CA THR A 38 -6.06 13.14 1.22
C THR A 38 -6.20 13.67 2.66
N ALA A 39 -5.66 14.85 2.95
CA ALA A 39 -5.68 15.41 4.30
C ALA A 39 -7.10 15.72 4.81
N ASP A 40 -8.03 16.03 3.90
CA ASP A 40 -9.44 16.29 4.19
C ASP A 40 -10.28 14.99 4.35
N GLN A 41 -9.73 13.84 3.93
CA GLN A 41 -10.41 12.55 4.01
C GLN A 41 -9.52 11.47 4.64
N PRO A 42 -9.19 11.60 5.93
CA PRO A 42 -8.32 10.66 6.61
C PRO A 42 -9.02 9.31 6.86
N ILE A 43 -8.22 8.28 7.01
CA ILE A 43 -8.71 6.97 7.43
C ILE A 43 -9.10 7.01 8.91
N ILE A 44 -10.23 6.41 9.24
CA ILE A 44 -10.72 6.27 10.61
C ILE A 44 -10.47 4.86 11.16
N ARG A 45 -10.37 4.72 12.48
CA ARG A 45 -10.18 3.43 13.19
C ARG A 45 -8.96 2.63 12.70
N LEU A 46 -7.90 3.31 12.28
CA LEU A 46 -6.69 2.67 11.74
C LEU A 46 -5.98 1.82 12.80
N GLU A 47 -5.68 2.40 13.98
CA GLU A 47 -4.97 1.71 15.06
C GLU A 47 -5.72 0.45 15.53
N PRO A 48 -7.06 0.50 15.82
CA PRO A 48 -7.81 -0.70 16.13
C PRO A 48 -7.81 -1.75 15.02
N PHE A 49 -7.79 -1.31 13.76
CA PHE A 49 -7.74 -2.23 12.63
C PHE A 49 -6.41 -2.97 12.56
N VAL A 50 -5.29 -2.25 12.63
CA VAL A 50 -3.94 -2.84 12.61
C VAL A 50 -3.74 -3.78 13.80
N ALA A 51 -4.21 -3.42 14.99
CA ALA A 51 -4.12 -4.28 16.16
C ALA A 51 -4.92 -5.59 16.02
N LYS A 52 -6.06 -5.54 15.31
CA LYS A 52 -6.92 -6.71 15.11
C LYS A 52 -6.49 -7.57 13.91
N HIS A 53 -5.82 -6.99 12.93
CA HIS A 53 -5.42 -7.62 11.68
C HIS A 53 -3.91 -7.47 11.43
N PRO A 54 -3.04 -8.02 12.32
CA PRO A 54 -1.59 -7.92 12.18
C PRO A 54 -1.06 -8.69 10.95
N GLU A 55 -1.84 -9.61 10.41
CA GLU A 55 -1.56 -10.38 9.20
C GLU A 55 -1.62 -9.53 7.92
N ILE A 56 -2.35 -8.40 7.94
CA ILE A 56 -2.52 -7.55 6.77
C ILE A 56 -1.39 -6.52 6.68
N THR A 57 -0.61 -6.57 5.61
CA THR A 57 0.37 -5.53 5.31
C THR A 57 -0.32 -4.25 4.87
N LEU A 58 -0.30 -3.23 5.72
CA LEU A 58 -0.92 -1.93 5.45
C LEU A 58 0.09 -0.95 4.83
N ARG A 59 -0.34 -0.23 3.77
CA ARG A 59 0.37 0.91 3.19
C ARG A 59 -0.57 2.10 3.06
N ILE A 60 -0.11 3.27 3.48
CA ILE A 60 -0.88 4.50 3.39
C ILE A 60 -0.24 5.40 2.33
N HIS A 61 -1.05 5.86 1.39
CA HIS A 61 -0.70 6.72 0.28
C HIS A 61 -1.39 8.07 0.44
N SER A 62 -0.64 9.10 0.88
CA SER A 62 -1.08 10.50 0.89
C SER A 62 -0.83 11.10 -0.48
N LEU A 63 -1.87 11.66 -1.09
CA LEU A 63 -1.84 12.11 -2.49
C LEU A 63 -1.73 13.63 -2.64
N ASP A 64 -1.98 14.36 -1.56
CA ASP A 64 -1.94 15.83 -1.51
C ASP A 64 -0.58 16.43 -1.16
N ALA A 65 0.42 15.58 -0.90
CA ALA A 65 1.75 16.06 -0.49
C ALA A 65 2.45 16.91 -1.58
N ILE A 66 2.19 16.64 -2.86
CA ILE A 66 2.74 17.43 -3.98
C ILE A 66 2.04 18.79 -4.04
N GLU A 67 0.70 18.83 -3.98
CA GLU A 67 -0.07 20.06 -3.97
C GLU A 67 0.30 20.95 -2.78
N ASN A 68 0.46 20.37 -1.60
CA ASN A 68 0.90 21.06 -0.39
C ASN A 68 2.30 21.69 -0.58
N LEU A 69 3.21 21.00 -1.26
CA LEU A 69 4.51 21.57 -1.58
C LEU A 69 4.42 22.70 -2.60
N GLU A 70 3.65 22.54 -3.66
CA GLU A 70 3.43 23.60 -4.66
C GLU A 70 2.87 24.84 -3.99
N ASN A 71 1.91 24.71 -3.11
CA ASN A 71 1.36 25.80 -2.31
C ASN A 71 2.42 26.44 -1.41
N GLU A 72 3.27 25.65 -0.76
CA GLU A 72 4.37 26.14 0.09
C GLU A 72 5.40 26.92 -0.73
N LEU A 73 5.83 26.41 -1.88
CA LEU A 73 6.80 27.06 -2.76
C LEU A 73 6.26 28.33 -3.40
N SER A 74 4.95 28.38 -3.68
CA SER A 74 4.26 29.50 -4.33
C SER A 74 3.91 30.64 -3.37
N LYS A 75 3.93 30.38 -2.07
CA LYS A 75 3.50 31.37 -1.06
C LYS A 75 4.36 32.63 -1.09
N GLY A 76 3.72 33.79 -1.34
CA GLY A 76 4.37 35.11 -1.36
C GLY A 76 5.44 35.25 -2.46
N LEU A 77 5.26 34.59 -3.61
CA LEU A 77 6.08 34.87 -4.77
C LEU A 77 5.81 36.28 -5.31
N PRO A 78 6.85 37.00 -5.81
CA PRO A 78 6.70 38.31 -6.41
C PRO A 78 5.88 38.21 -7.72
N GLY A 79 5.31 39.36 -8.16
CA GLY A 79 4.54 39.41 -9.42
C GLY A 79 5.41 39.31 -10.67
N ASP A 80 6.71 39.60 -10.59
CA ASP A 80 7.62 39.39 -11.71
C ASP A 80 7.92 37.90 -11.93
N PRO A 81 7.66 37.35 -13.13
CA PRO A 81 7.84 35.92 -13.39
C PRO A 81 9.26 35.43 -13.23
N SER A 82 10.27 36.28 -13.55
CA SER A 82 11.69 35.88 -13.46
C SER A 82 12.15 35.79 -12.00
N GLU A 83 11.74 36.75 -11.18
CA GLU A 83 12.01 36.73 -9.74
C GLU A 83 11.26 35.61 -9.03
N ALA A 84 9.98 35.41 -9.37
CA ALA A 84 9.16 34.33 -8.84
C ALA A 84 9.82 32.97 -9.11
N LYS A 85 10.23 32.70 -10.35
CA LYS A 85 10.94 31.48 -10.74
C LYS A 85 12.24 31.30 -9.96
N ARG A 86 13.07 32.37 -9.86
CA ARG A 86 14.34 32.32 -9.11
C ARG A 86 14.12 31.98 -7.64
N LEU A 87 13.11 32.59 -7.00
CA LEU A 87 12.79 32.37 -5.60
C LEU A 87 12.25 30.93 -5.38
N ALA A 88 11.34 30.46 -6.22
CA ALA A 88 10.81 29.11 -6.15
C ALA A 88 11.93 28.05 -6.29
N LEU A 89 12.85 28.23 -7.26
CA LEU A 89 14.00 27.33 -7.43
C LEU A 89 14.95 27.36 -6.22
N THR A 90 15.14 28.53 -5.60
CA THR A 90 15.96 28.63 -4.39
C THR A 90 15.32 27.86 -3.23
N ARG A 91 14.02 28.03 -3.00
CA ARG A 91 13.26 27.28 -1.98
C ARG A 91 13.31 25.77 -2.23
N LEU A 92 13.16 25.34 -3.48
CA LEU A 92 13.25 23.93 -3.86
C LEU A 92 14.62 23.33 -3.54
N LYS A 93 15.71 24.06 -3.80
CA LYS A 93 17.07 23.63 -3.47
C LYS A 93 17.33 23.54 -1.96
N GLN A 94 16.62 24.34 -1.17
CA GLN A 94 16.75 24.40 0.30
C GLN A 94 15.84 23.41 1.04
N LEU A 95 15.06 22.58 0.31
CA LEU A 95 14.24 21.55 0.95
C LEU A 95 15.10 20.62 1.82
N SER A 96 14.60 20.34 3.03
CA SER A 96 15.21 19.37 3.93
C SER A 96 15.21 17.95 3.33
N LYS A 97 16.05 17.07 3.85
CA LYS A 97 16.07 15.66 3.44
C LYS A 97 14.71 15.00 3.67
N ASP A 98 14.06 15.28 4.80
CA ASP A 98 12.76 14.71 5.15
C ASP A 98 11.68 15.15 4.18
N LYS A 99 11.69 16.44 3.78
CA LYS A 99 10.73 16.96 2.80
C LYS A 99 10.91 16.31 1.42
N ARG A 100 12.16 16.08 1.00
CA ARG A 100 12.47 15.36 -0.24
C ARG A 100 11.98 13.92 -0.18
N ALA A 101 12.22 13.20 0.92
CA ALA A 101 11.73 11.83 1.10
C ALA A 101 10.19 11.77 1.08
N GLN A 102 9.51 12.76 1.69
CA GLN A 102 8.04 12.85 1.61
C GLN A 102 7.55 13.01 0.17
N LEU A 103 8.24 13.81 -0.66
CA LEU A 103 7.90 14.00 -2.07
C LEU A 103 8.13 12.74 -2.91
N GLU A 104 9.24 12.05 -2.69
CA GLU A 104 9.53 10.78 -3.35
C GLU A 104 8.45 9.75 -2.99
N HIS A 105 8.06 9.68 -1.73
CA HIS A 105 6.97 8.81 -1.28
C HIS A 105 5.63 9.21 -1.92
N ALA A 106 5.31 10.51 -2.00
CA ALA A 106 4.09 10.98 -2.64
C ALA A 106 4.06 10.66 -4.14
N ALA A 107 5.19 10.85 -4.85
CA ALA A 107 5.30 10.49 -6.26
C ALA A 107 5.10 8.98 -6.48
N ALA A 108 5.68 8.13 -5.62
CA ALA A 108 5.48 6.69 -5.64
C ALA A 108 4.01 6.30 -5.36
N SER A 109 3.35 7.02 -4.45
CA SER A 109 1.93 6.84 -4.12
C SER A 109 1.03 7.15 -5.32
N ILE A 110 1.27 8.25 -6.01
CA ILE A 110 0.54 8.62 -7.24
C ILE A 110 0.78 7.58 -8.34
N ALA A 111 2.03 7.15 -8.54
CA ALA A 111 2.35 6.11 -9.52
C ALA A 111 1.62 4.78 -9.20
N THR A 112 1.50 4.43 -7.92
CA THR A 112 0.75 3.26 -7.45
C THR A 112 -0.74 3.43 -7.74
N ALA A 113 -1.34 4.58 -7.42
CA ALA A 113 -2.74 4.87 -7.72
C ALA A 113 -3.03 4.74 -9.23
N LEU A 114 -2.20 5.35 -10.07
CA LEU A 114 -2.33 5.28 -11.53
C LEU A 114 -2.21 3.84 -12.06
N ARG A 115 -1.24 3.08 -11.55
CA ARG A 115 -1.02 1.68 -11.95
C ARG A 115 -2.25 0.81 -11.73
N TYR A 116 -2.98 1.04 -10.64
CA TYR A 116 -4.18 0.26 -10.29
C TYR A 116 -5.49 0.96 -10.67
N GLY A 117 -5.44 2.05 -11.43
CA GLY A 117 -6.61 2.77 -11.88
C GLY A 117 -7.42 3.43 -10.75
N VAL A 118 -6.77 3.77 -9.64
CA VAL A 118 -7.42 4.45 -8.51
C VAL A 118 -7.57 5.93 -8.85
N MET A 119 -8.79 6.33 -9.21
CA MET A 119 -9.10 7.66 -9.73
C MET A 119 -9.94 8.52 -8.77
N LYS A 120 -10.41 7.96 -7.67
CA LYS A 120 -11.24 8.64 -6.67
C LYS A 120 -10.75 8.34 -5.27
N TYR A 121 -10.91 9.28 -4.35
CA TYR A 121 -10.45 9.19 -2.97
C TYR A 121 -11.59 9.51 -2.00
N PRO A 122 -11.62 8.93 -0.79
CA PRO A 122 -10.73 7.88 -0.32
C PRO A 122 -10.93 6.57 -1.09
N ALA A 123 -9.86 5.77 -1.19
CA ALA A 123 -9.93 4.43 -1.79
C ALA A 123 -9.08 3.44 -1.00
N ILE A 124 -9.54 2.19 -0.93
CA ILE A 124 -8.81 1.09 -0.31
C ILE A 124 -8.69 -0.04 -1.32
N LEU A 125 -7.45 -0.39 -1.67
CA LEU A 125 -7.11 -1.45 -2.60
C LEU A 125 -6.62 -2.68 -1.81
N PHE A 126 -7.24 -3.82 -2.04
CA PHE A 126 -6.85 -5.10 -1.46
C PHE A 126 -6.12 -5.96 -2.51
N ASP A 127 -4.99 -6.52 -2.14
CA ASP A 127 -4.17 -7.49 -2.90
C ASP A 127 -3.91 -7.12 -4.36
N ASN A 128 -3.94 -5.83 -4.70
CA ASN A 128 -3.81 -5.28 -6.06
C ASN A 128 -4.98 -5.59 -7.01
N ASP A 129 -6.09 -6.09 -6.52
CA ASP A 129 -7.15 -6.67 -7.34
C ASP A 129 -8.53 -6.01 -7.08
N PHE A 130 -8.85 -5.70 -5.84
CA PHE A 130 -10.16 -5.20 -5.45
C PHE A 130 -10.09 -3.81 -4.83
N VAL A 131 -10.81 -2.83 -5.40
CA VAL A 131 -10.84 -1.44 -4.92
C VAL A 131 -12.20 -1.09 -4.32
N VAL A 132 -12.20 -0.51 -3.13
CA VAL A 132 -13.37 0.09 -2.49
C VAL A 132 -13.22 1.60 -2.46
N TYR A 133 -14.17 2.33 -3.02
CA TYR A 133 -14.19 3.79 -3.05
C TYR A 133 -15.13 4.38 -2.01
N GLY A 134 -14.79 5.57 -1.51
CA GLY A 134 -15.64 6.36 -0.63
C GLY A 134 -15.75 5.84 0.79
N LEU A 135 -14.94 4.86 1.19
CA LEU A 135 -14.87 4.35 2.56
C LEU A 135 -13.54 4.72 3.20
N SER A 136 -13.63 5.40 4.35
CA SER A 136 -12.48 5.70 5.22
C SER A 136 -12.30 4.68 6.36
N ASP A 137 -13.23 3.73 6.50
CA ASP A 137 -13.23 2.71 7.55
C ASP A 137 -12.70 1.38 6.99
N PRO A 138 -11.51 0.92 7.41
CA PRO A 138 -10.88 -0.28 6.89
C PRO A 138 -11.65 -1.56 7.26
N PHE A 139 -12.36 -1.59 8.38
CA PHE A 139 -13.20 -2.74 8.75
C PHE A 139 -14.34 -2.94 7.73
N ARG A 140 -15.04 -1.86 7.39
CA ARG A 140 -16.11 -1.92 6.39
C ARG A 140 -15.58 -2.28 5.01
N ALA A 141 -14.44 -1.73 4.63
CA ALA A 141 -13.79 -2.05 3.36
C ALA A 141 -13.41 -3.54 3.30
N LEU A 142 -12.86 -4.10 4.38
CA LEU A 142 -12.52 -5.52 4.47
C LEU A 142 -13.77 -6.44 4.35
N GLU A 143 -14.92 -6.02 4.90
CA GLU A 143 -16.17 -6.76 4.73
C GLU A 143 -16.64 -6.80 3.26
N HIS A 144 -16.44 -5.71 2.51
CA HIS A 144 -16.72 -5.69 1.06
C HIS A 144 -15.80 -6.62 0.29
N TYR A 145 -14.50 -6.60 0.60
CA TYR A 145 -13.51 -7.48 0.00
C TYR A 145 -13.85 -8.96 0.23
N ARG A 146 -14.15 -9.35 1.48
CA ARG A 146 -14.52 -10.73 1.84
C ARG A 146 -15.75 -11.22 1.08
N ARG A 147 -16.78 -10.38 0.98
CA ARG A 147 -18.00 -10.72 0.22
C ARG A 147 -17.71 -10.92 -1.28
N TRP A 148 -16.87 -10.07 -1.84
CA TRP A 148 -16.46 -10.22 -3.23
C TRP A 148 -15.66 -11.51 -3.43
N ARG A 149 -14.68 -11.82 -2.61
CA ARG A 149 -13.88 -13.06 -2.69
C ARG A 149 -14.75 -14.31 -2.61
N LEU A 150 -15.73 -14.36 -1.72
CA LEU A 150 -16.65 -15.50 -1.60
C LEU A 150 -17.53 -15.67 -2.86
N ALA A 151 -17.89 -14.57 -3.51
CA ALA A 151 -18.67 -14.63 -4.76
C ALA A 151 -17.84 -15.13 -5.96
N GLU A 152 -16.52 -14.83 -5.99
CA GLU A 152 -15.60 -15.28 -7.03
C GLU A 152 -15.30 -16.79 -6.94
N THR A 153 -15.38 -17.37 -5.73
CA THR A 153 -15.09 -18.79 -5.48
C THR A 153 -16.31 -19.72 -5.55
N SER A 154 -17.52 -19.18 -5.82
CA SER A 154 -18.78 -19.92 -5.92
C SER A 154 -19.18 -20.19 -7.35
#